data_24a6807e0f93e47fa08351b7883ae9db
#
_entry.id   24a6807e0f93e47fa08351b7883ae9db
#
_cell.length_a   1.000
_cell.length_b   1.000
_cell.length_c   1.000
_cell.angle_alpha   90.00
_cell.angle_beta   90.00
_cell.angle_gamma   90.00
#
_symmetry.space_group_name_H-M   'P 1'
#
loop_
_entity.id
_entity.type
_entity.pdbx_description
1 polymer ?
#
loop_
_entity_poly.entity_id
_entity_poly.type
_entity_poly.pdbx_seq_one_letter_code
_entity_poly.pdbx_strand_id
1 'polypeptide(L)' 'MAKVIVADENEGRRALLANSLEREGFDITRASTLRQAEGTALATMPEVVLLEGDWSTG' A
#
# COMPACT_ATOMS: atom_id res chain seq x y z
N MET A 1 -3.84 15.85 3.09
CA MET A 1 -4.31 14.48 3.28
C MET A 1 -3.14 13.56 3.47
N ALA A 2 -3.32 12.56 4.32
CA ALA A 2 -2.25 11.61 4.58
C ALA A 2 -1.99 10.73 3.36
N LYS A 3 -0.74 10.52 3.05
CA LYS A 3 -0.34 9.60 2.00
C LYS A 3 -0.08 8.25 2.59
N VAL A 4 -0.73 7.24 2.06
CA VAL A 4 -0.64 5.87 2.56
C VAL A 4 -0.35 4.93 1.40
N ILE A 5 0.60 4.03 1.59
CA ILE A 5 0.85 2.97 0.62
C ILE A 5 0.20 1.71 1.14
N VAL A 6 -0.62 1.08 0.31
CA VAL A 6 -1.22 -0.22 0.62
C VAL A 6 -0.46 -1.26 -0.19
N ALA A 7 0.33 -2.07 0.48
CA ALA A 7 1.12 -3.11 -0.16
C ALA A 7 0.56 -4.47 0.20
N ASP A 8 0.13 -5.23 -0.79
CA ASP A 8 -0.43 -6.55 -0.60
C ASP A 8 -0.28 -7.32 -1.90
N GLU A 9 0.26 -8.52 -1.83
CA GLU A 9 0.41 -9.35 -3.01
C GLU A 9 -0.93 -9.93 -3.49
N ASN A 10 -1.95 -9.95 -2.64
CA ASN A 10 -3.28 -10.40 -3.03
C ASN A 10 -4.05 -9.23 -3.63
N GLU A 11 -4.39 -9.33 -4.90
CA GLU A 11 -5.05 -8.26 -5.63
C GLU A 11 -6.39 -7.86 -5.04
N GLY A 12 -7.22 -8.85 -4.69
CA GLY A 12 -8.55 -8.58 -4.13
C GLY A 12 -8.48 -7.87 -2.79
N ARG A 13 -7.61 -8.33 -1.90
CA ARG A 13 -7.46 -7.72 -0.60
C ARG A 13 -6.85 -6.34 -0.72
N ARG A 14 -5.86 -6.18 -1.60
CA ARG A 14 -5.26 -4.88 -1.87
C ARG A 14 -6.31 -3.87 -2.32
N ALA A 15 -7.17 -4.27 -3.25
CA ALA A 15 -8.22 -3.41 -3.76
C ALA A 15 -9.23 -3.04 -2.66
N LEU A 16 -9.63 -3.99 -1.84
CA LEU A 16 -10.55 -3.73 -0.73
C LEU A 16 -9.99 -2.72 0.25
N LEU A 17 -8.75 -2.91 0.67
CA LEU A 17 -8.10 -2.00 1.61
C LEU A 17 -7.93 -0.62 1.00
N ALA A 18 -7.44 -0.55 -0.23
CA ALA A 18 -7.21 0.72 -0.89
C ALA A 18 -8.52 1.49 -1.05
N ASN A 19 -9.58 0.82 -1.51
CA ASN A 19 -10.87 1.48 -1.71
C ASN A 19 -11.44 1.98 -0.39
N SER A 20 -11.34 1.20 0.67
CA SER A 20 -11.84 1.61 1.99
C SER A 20 -11.13 2.85 2.50
N LEU A 21 -9.81 2.89 2.36
CA LEU A 21 -9.04 4.02 2.83
C LEU A 21 -9.24 5.26 1.97
N GLU A 22 -9.42 5.07 0.67
CA GLU A 22 -9.73 6.19 -0.23
C GLU A 22 -11.05 6.84 0.15
N ARG A 23 -12.03 6.04 0.56
CA ARG A 23 -13.32 6.59 1.03
C ARG A 23 -13.16 7.44 2.27
N GLU A 24 -12.17 7.12 3.10
CA GLU A 24 -11.90 7.88 4.32
C GLU A 24 -11.11 9.17 4.03
N GLY A 25 -10.72 9.38 2.79
CA GLY A 25 -10.03 10.60 2.39
C GLY A 25 -8.52 10.50 2.34
N PHE A 26 -7.96 9.30 2.46
CA PHE A 26 -6.52 9.12 2.36
C PHE A 26 -6.07 9.11 0.91
N ASP A 27 -4.87 9.59 0.68
CA ASP A 27 -4.23 9.55 -0.63
C ASP A 27 -3.49 8.21 -0.73
N ILE A 28 -4.06 7.27 -1.49
CA ILE A 28 -3.60 5.89 -1.52
C ILE A 28 -2.78 5.59 -2.75
N THR A 29 -1.63 4.95 -2.55
CA THR A 29 -0.86 4.34 -3.60
C THR A 29 -0.82 2.83 -3.35
N ARG A 30 -1.02 2.06 -4.39
CA ARG A 30 -1.08 0.60 -4.30
C ARG A 30 0.23 -0.01 -4.75
N ALA A 31 0.67 -1.04 -4.04
CA ALA A 31 1.86 -1.78 -4.39
C ALA A 31 1.59 -3.26 -4.29
N SER A 32 2.01 -4.03 -5.26
CA SER A 32 1.79 -5.48 -5.28
C SER A 32 3.01 -6.27 -4.81
N THR A 33 4.15 -5.61 -4.65
CA THR A 33 5.37 -6.26 -4.17
C THR A 33 6.05 -5.36 -3.15
N LEU A 34 6.91 -5.95 -2.32
CA LEU A 34 7.70 -5.18 -1.37
C LEU A 34 8.62 -4.20 -2.09
N ARG A 35 9.18 -4.62 -3.21
CA ARG A 35 10.07 -3.75 -3.99
C ARG A 35 9.33 -2.52 -4.48
N GLN A 36 8.11 -2.68 -4.98
CA GLN A 36 7.30 -1.55 -5.39
C GLN A 36 6.99 -0.63 -4.23
N ALA A 37 6.66 -1.23 -3.07
CA ALA A 37 6.36 -0.45 -1.88
C ALA A 37 7.56 0.38 -1.46
N GLU A 38 8.76 -0.22 -1.47
CA GLU A 38 9.98 0.50 -1.11
C GLU A 38 10.27 1.65 -2.07
N GLY A 39 10.19 1.38 -3.37
CA GLY A 39 10.45 2.41 -4.37
C GLY A 39 9.45 3.56 -4.27
N THR A 40 8.18 3.22 -4.09
CA THR A 40 7.13 4.22 -3.95
C THR A 40 7.31 5.02 -2.65
N ALA A 41 7.69 4.35 -1.57
CA ALA A 41 7.91 5.03 -0.29
C ALA A 41 9.04 6.05 -0.39
N LEU A 42 10.12 5.68 -1.07
CA LEU A 42 11.24 6.61 -1.27
C LEU A 42 10.85 7.81 -2.11
N ALA A 43 10.00 7.58 -3.11
CA ALA A 43 9.58 8.64 -4.03
C ALA A 43 8.52 9.56 -3.44
N THR A 44 7.56 9.01 -2.70
CA THR A 44 6.40 9.77 -2.22
C THR A 44 6.47 10.17 -0.76
N MET A 45 7.35 9.54 0.00
CA MET A 45 7.52 9.80 1.43
C MET A 45 6.18 9.75 2.17
N PRO A 46 5.52 8.59 2.15
CA PRO A 46 4.21 8.46 2.76
C PRO A 46 4.28 8.50 4.28
N GLU A 47 3.16 8.80 4.90
CA GLU A 47 3.06 8.80 6.35
C GLU A 47 2.92 7.39 6.92
N VAL A 48 2.30 6.48 6.14
CA VAL A 48 2.07 5.11 6.58
C VAL A 48 2.25 4.16 5.41
N VAL A 49 2.86 3.01 5.67
CA VAL A 49 2.93 1.92 4.71
C VAL A 49 2.25 0.71 5.36
N LEU A 50 1.14 0.27 4.79
CA LEU A 50 0.44 -0.91 5.26
C LEU A 50 0.93 -2.13 4.49
N LEU A 51 1.50 -3.08 5.21
CA LEU A 51 1.96 -4.33 4.62
C LEU A 51 1.02 -5.44 5.08
N GLU A 52 0.25 -5.97 4.16
CA GLU A 52 -0.68 -7.04 4.45
C GLU A 52 -0.31 -8.30 3.67
N GLY A 53 -0.63 -9.44 4.27
CA GLY A 53 -0.39 -10.71 3.62
C GLY A 53 0.87 -11.38 4.12
N ASP A 54 1.15 -12.52 3.53
CA ASP A 54 2.31 -13.32 3.88
C ASP A 54 3.45 -13.00 2.92
N TRP A 55 4.26 -12.04 3.30
CA TRP A 55 5.41 -11.65 2.49
C TRP A 55 6.53 -12.66 2.68
N SER A 56 6.56 -13.58 1.78
CA SER A 56 7.60 -14.59 1.75
C SER A 56 8.90 -13.91 1.35
N THR A 57 9.80 -13.80 2.29
CA THR A 57 11.13 -13.26 1.99
C THR A 57 12.03 -14.40 1.64
N GLY A 58 11.91 -14.85 0.47
CA GLY A 58 12.75 -15.93 0.01
C GLY A 58 14.19 -15.53 -0.08
#